data_ef477414d75b0c04b8bf8568831c8ea4
#
_entry.id   ef477414d75b0c04b8bf8568831c8ea4
#
_cell.length_a   1.000
_cell.length_b   1.000
_cell.length_c   1.000
_cell.angle_alpha   90.00
_cell.angle_beta   90.00
_cell.angle_gamma   90.00
#
_symmetry.space_group_name_H-M   'P 1'
#
loop_
_entity.id
_entity.type
_entity.pdbx_description
1 polymer ?
#
loop_
_entity_poly.entity_id
_entity_poly.type
_entity_poly.pdbx_seq_one_letter_code
_entity_poly.pdbx_strand_id
1 'polypeptide(L)'
;MTAAAAITPRAVRASPEILHAIETTALRYGSHDALRQAGLSVTDWALFYRANIEVESAYNPRALSPVGAIGLGQLMPDTARDLGVDPHDVAQNLDGSARYLLMMLEQFGDPALALAAYNAGPHAVTRHGGIPPFRETQGHVARVTAVFQRLRGDLS
;
A
#
# COMPACT_ATOMS: atom_id res chain seq x y z
N MET A 1 29.62 1.41 0.15
CA MET A 1 28.37 1.54 0.16
C MET A 1 27.73 2.12 1.37
N THR A 2 26.84 2.53 1.13
CA THR A 2 26.34 3.57 1.73
C THR A 2 25.68 3.32 2.98
N ALA A 3 25.86 4.19 3.74
CA ALA A 3 25.16 4.42 4.94
C ALA A 3 23.64 4.50 4.79
N ALA A 4 23.11 3.85 3.79
CA ALA A 4 21.68 3.84 3.62
C ALA A 4 20.96 3.40 4.88
N ALA A 5 21.60 2.51 5.63
CA ALA A 5 21.05 2.06 6.88
C ALA A 5 21.03 3.09 7.99
N ALA A 6 21.83 4.13 7.84
CA ALA A 6 21.89 5.18 8.86
C ALA A 6 20.91 6.32 8.58
N ILE A 7 20.13 6.23 7.50
CA ILE A 7 19.11 7.21 7.24
C ILE A 7 17.95 6.91 8.16
N THR A 8 17.91 7.66 9.24
CA THR A 8 16.70 7.75 10.03
C THR A 8 15.59 8.16 9.06
N PRO A 9 14.52 7.37 8.92
CA PRO A 9 13.44 7.78 8.03
C PRO A 9 12.99 9.16 8.47
N ARG A 10 13.14 10.13 7.59
CA ARG A 10 12.49 11.40 7.83
C ARG A 10 11.03 11.10 8.05
N ALA A 11 10.46 11.65 9.12
CA ALA A 11 9.05 11.63 9.32
C ALA A 11 8.43 12.21 8.05
N VAL A 12 7.84 11.35 7.23
CA VAL A 12 7.16 11.76 6.02
C VAL A 12 5.88 12.44 6.44
N ARG A 13 5.72 13.69 6.02
CA ARG A 13 4.55 14.46 6.41
C ARG A 13 3.54 14.46 5.29
N ALA A 14 2.32 14.10 5.64
CA ALA A 14 1.17 14.26 4.76
C ALA A 14 0.41 15.51 5.17
N SER A 15 -0.24 16.17 4.21
CA SER A 15 -1.19 17.22 4.55
C SER A 15 -2.37 16.61 5.30
N PRO A 16 -3.04 17.39 6.19
CA PRO A 16 -4.23 16.90 6.87
C PRO A 16 -5.33 16.43 5.90
N GLU A 17 -5.47 17.08 4.75
CA GLU A 17 -6.45 16.72 3.74
C GLU A 17 -6.16 15.34 3.14
N ILE A 18 -4.90 15.05 2.86
CA ILE A 18 -4.49 13.74 2.31
C ILE A 18 -4.70 12.65 3.36
N LEU A 19 -4.30 12.89 4.62
CA LEU A 19 -4.52 11.91 5.69
C LEU A 19 -6.01 11.62 5.88
N HIS A 20 -6.84 12.64 5.86
CA HIS A 20 -8.29 12.48 5.98
C HIS A 20 -8.85 11.67 4.81
N ALA A 21 -8.40 11.95 3.59
CA ALA A 21 -8.84 11.22 2.41
C ALA A 21 -8.44 9.74 2.46
N ILE A 22 -7.22 9.45 2.93
CA ILE A 22 -6.74 8.07 3.12
C ILE A 22 -7.61 7.33 4.13
N GLU A 23 -7.84 7.94 5.29
CA GLU A 23 -8.64 7.35 6.35
C GLU A 23 -10.09 7.11 5.90
N THR A 24 -10.70 8.11 5.28
CA THR A 24 -12.06 8.00 4.77
C THR A 24 -12.19 6.86 3.76
N THR A 25 -11.20 6.75 2.85
CA THR A 25 -11.17 5.68 1.86
C THR A 25 -11.07 4.31 2.52
N ALA A 26 -10.15 4.16 3.48
CA ALA A 26 -9.97 2.89 4.18
C ALA A 26 -11.26 2.49 4.91
N LEU A 27 -11.87 3.42 5.63
CA LEU A 27 -13.08 3.15 6.41
C LEU A 27 -14.27 2.75 5.54
N ARG A 28 -14.32 3.23 4.30
CA ARG A 28 -15.35 2.82 3.33
C ARG A 28 -15.37 1.31 3.14
N TYR A 29 -14.22 0.67 3.25
CA TYR A 29 -14.05 -0.76 3.05
C TYR A 29 -13.85 -1.55 4.36
N GLY A 30 -14.15 -0.93 5.50
CA GLY A 30 -13.91 -1.51 6.82
C GLY A 30 -14.68 -2.78 7.13
N SER A 31 -15.73 -3.09 6.38
CA SER A 31 -16.52 -4.31 6.54
C SER A 31 -16.17 -5.40 5.51
N HIS A 32 -15.15 -5.20 4.70
CA HIS A 32 -14.76 -6.17 3.66
C HIS A 32 -14.30 -7.48 4.29
N ASP A 33 -14.79 -8.60 3.77
CA ASP A 33 -14.50 -9.93 4.34
C ASP A 33 -13.02 -10.29 4.32
N ALA A 34 -12.25 -9.78 3.36
CA ALA A 34 -10.82 -10.04 3.28
C ALA A 34 -10.07 -9.60 4.54
N LEU A 35 -10.58 -8.61 5.26
CA LEU A 35 -9.94 -8.13 6.50
C LEU A 35 -10.01 -9.18 7.59
N ARG A 36 -11.19 -9.79 7.80
CA ARG A 36 -11.34 -10.87 8.77
C ARG A 36 -10.48 -12.05 8.43
N GLN A 37 -10.47 -12.44 7.15
CA GLN A 37 -9.69 -13.57 6.68
C GLN A 37 -8.19 -13.35 6.88
N ALA A 38 -7.73 -12.11 6.77
CA ALA A 38 -6.32 -11.75 6.96
C ALA A 38 -5.97 -11.42 8.42
N GLY A 39 -6.95 -11.45 9.32
CA GLY A 39 -6.72 -11.15 10.73
C GLY A 39 -6.55 -9.68 11.03
N LEU A 40 -7.08 -8.80 10.18
CA LEU A 40 -6.97 -7.35 10.37
C LEU A 40 -8.26 -6.77 10.94
N SER A 41 -8.15 -6.01 12.03
CA SER A 41 -9.23 -5.16 12.50
C SER A 41 -9.41 -4.00 11.53
N VAL A 42 -10.52 -3.25 11.67
CA VAL A 42 -10.75 -2.03 10.88
C VAL A 42 -9.61 -1.02 11.12
N THR A 43 -9.20 -0.85 12.38
CA THR A 43 -8.09 0.06 12.72
C THR A 43 -6.79 -0.41 12.07
N ASP A 44 -6.46 -1.69 12.18
CA ASP A 44 -5.26 -2.25 11.54
C ASP A 44 -5.30 -2.07 10.03
N TRP A 45 -6.44 -2.30 9.41
CA TRP A 45 -6.59 -2.11 7.97
C TRP A 45 -6.32 -0.65 7.57
N ALA A 46 -6.89 0.30 8.28
CA ALA A 46 -6.69 1.72 7.97
C ALA A 46 -5.20 2.11 8.07
N LEU A 47 -4.51 1.62 9.09
CA LEU A 47 -3.07 1.87 9.26
C LEU A 47 -2.22 1.12 8.24
N PHE A 48 -2.60 -0.09 7.91
CA PHE A 48 -1.92 -0.91 6.89
C PHE A 48 -2.01 -0.25 5.51
N TYR A 49 -3.19 0.18 5.12
CA TYR A 49 -3.40 0.90 3.88
C TYR A 49 -2.60 2.21 3.86
N ARG A 50 -2.68 2.99 4.94
CA ARG A 50 -1.91 4.23 5.06
C ARG A 50 -0.41 3.97 4.96
N ALA A 51 0.09 2.92 5.62
CA ALA A 51 1.51 2.55 5.56
C ALA A 51 1.95 2.25 4.12
N ASN A 52 1.11 1.55 3.36
CA ASN A 52 1.40 1.28 1.96
C ASN A 52 1.48 2.58 1.14
N ILE A 53 0.53 3.50 1.35
CA ILE A 53 0.55 4.81 0.67
C ILE A 53 1.82 5.59 1.02
N GLU A 54 2.21 5.61 2.29
CA GLU A 54 3.43 6.31 2.71
C GLU A 54 4.65 5.78 1.96
N VAL A 55 4.81 4.47 1.90
CA VAL A 55 5.96 3.85 1.23
C VAL A 55 5.90 4.04 -0.29
N GLU A 56 4.70 3.96 -0.87
CA GLU A 56 4.57 4.08 -2.33
C GLU A 56 4.87 5.48 -2.84
N SER A 57 4.38 6.52 -2.17
CA SER A 57 4.42 7.87 -2.72
C SER A 57 4.92 8.94 -1.75
N ALA A 58 5.24 8.59 -0.52
CA ALA A 58 5.51 9.56 0.54
C ALA A 58 4.38 10.61 0.64
N TYR A 59 3.15 10.17 0.43
CA TYR A 59 1.94 11.01 0.43
C TYR A 59 1.91 12.07 -0.67
N ASN A 60 2.69 11.91 -1.74
CA ASN A 60 2.72 12.86 -2.84
C ASN A 60 1.70 12.47 -3.91
N PRO A 61 0.61 13.25 -4.08
CA PRO A 61 -0.42 12.92 -5.07
C PRO A 61 0.07 13.04 -6.51
N ARG A 62 1.23 13.66 -6.74
CA ARG A 62 1.83 13.82 -8.06
C ARG A 62 2.98 12.85 -8.31
N ALA A 63 3.19 11.88 -7.42
CA ALA A 63 4.28 10.92 -7.59
C ALA A 63 4.12 10.14 -8.89
N LEU A 64 5.21 10.02 -9.62
CA LEU A 64 5.27 9.27 -10.88
C LEU A 64 6.57 8.49 -10.87
N SER A 65 6.48 7.16 -10.92
CA SER A 65 7.68 6.33 -10.90
C SER A 65 8.32 6.25 -12.29
N PRO A 66 9.60 5.84 -12.38
CA PRO A 66 10.26 5.63 -13.66
C PRO A 66 9.55 4.62 -14.58
N VAL A 67 8.80 3.69 -14.00
CA VAL A 67 8.06 2.67 -14.77
C VAL A 67 6.61 3.05 -15.03
N GLY A 68 6.19 4.25 -14.61
CA GLY A 68 4.86 4.76 -14.94
C GLY A 68 3.80 4.57 -13.88
N ALA A 69 4.16 4.17 -12.67
CA ALA A 69 3.20 4.10 -11.56
C ALA A 69 2.79 5.51 -11.12
N ILE A 70 1.52 5.72 -10.83
CA ILE A 70 0.90 7.05 -10.71
C ILE A 70 0.29 7.28 -9.34
N GLY A 71 0.59 8.45 -8.76
CA GLY A 71 -0.14 9.05 -7.64
C GLY A 71 0.10 8.39 -6.30
N LEU A 72 -0.78 8.66 -5.37
CA LEU A 72 -0.66 8.24 -3.98
C LEU A 72 -0.47 6.74 -3.82
N GLY A 73 -1.25 5.94 -4.53
CA GLY A 73 -1.18 4.49 -4.47
C GLY A 73 -0.23 3.87 -5.47
N GLN A 74 0.43 4.67 -6.30
CA GLN A 74 1.35 4.20 -7.35
C GLN A 74 0.69 3.11 -8.22
N LEU A 75 -0.47 3.46 -8.78
CA LEU A 75 -1.19 2.55 -9.68
C LEU A 75 -0.58 2.58 -11.07
N MET A 76 -0.33 1.39 -11.62
CA MET A 76 0.03 1.27 -13.03
C MET A 76 -1.19 1.59 -13.89
N PRO A 77 -0.99 2.17 -15.09
CA PRO A 77 -2.11 2.51 -15.97
C PRO A 77 -3.04 1.33 -16.28
N ASP A 78 -2.48 0.14 -16.50
CA ASP A 78 -3.29 -1.06 -16.78
C ASP A 78 -4.15 -1.46 -15.59
N THR A 79 -3.59 -1.41 -14.38
CA THR A 79 -4.33 -1.72 -13.16
C THR A 79 -5.45 -0.71 -12.95
N ALA A 80 -5.17 0.59 -13.14
CA ALA A 80 -6.17 1.64 -13.02
C ALA A 80 -7.32 1.43 -14.01
N ARG A 81 -6.99 1.07 -15.25
CA ARG A 81 -7.99 0.78 -16.28
C ARG A 81 -8.87 -0.40 -15.88
N ASP A 82 -8.26 -1.48 -15.39
CA ASP A 82 -8.99 -2.67 -14.97
C ASP A 82 -9.93 -2.37 -13.79
N LEU A 83 -9.51 -1.46 -12.92
CA LEU A 83 -10.33 -1.03 -11.78
C LEU A 83 -11.37 0.03 -12.14
N GLY A 84 -11.29 0.60 -13.34
CA GLY A 84 -12.22 1.64 -13.78
C GLY A 84 -11.98 2.98 -13.12
N VAL A 85 -10.75 3.29 -12.72
CA VAL A 85 -10.42 4.55 -12.06
C VAL A 85 -9.46 5.40 -12.88
N ASP A 86 -9.55 6.73 -12.73
CA ASP A 86 -8.57 7.65 -13.24
C ASP A 86 -7.46 7.80 -12.20
N PRO A 87 -6.24 7.28 -12.47
CA PRO A 87 -5.17 7.32 -11.47
C PRO A 87 -4.64 8.73 -11.21
N HIS A 88 -4.95 9.69 -12.06
CA HIS A 88 -4.54 11.09 -11.87
C HIS A 88 -5.48 11.86 -10.95
N ASP A 89 -6.66 11.33 -10.68
CA ASP A 89 -7.60 11.92 -9.73
C ASP A 89 -7.32 11.36 -8.34
N VAL A 90 -7.12 12.25 -7.35
CA VAL A 90 -6.71 11.83 -6.01
C VAL A 90 -7.71 10.85 -5.38
N ALA A 91 -8.99 11.19 -5.41
CA ALA A 91 -10.02 10.34 -4.80
C ALA A 91 -10.11 8.98 -5.49
N GLN A 92 -10.04 8.96 -6.83
CA GLN A 92 -10.11 7.72 -7.59
C GLN A 92 -8.84 6.88 -7.42
N ASN A 93 -7.67 7.52 -7.34
CA ASN A 93 -6.43 6.80 -7.07
C ASN A 93 -6.49 6.10 -5.72
N LEU A 94 -6.95 6.79 -4.68
CA LEU A 94 -7.11 6.19 -3.35
C LEU A 94 -8.12 5.04 -3.37
N ASP A 95 -9.28 5.24 -3.98
CA ASP A 95 -10.28 4.18 -4.06
C ASP A 95 -9.73 2.96 -4.79
N GLY A 96 -9.10 3.17 -5.93
CA GLY A 96 -8.50 2.09 -6.70
C GLY A 96 -7.40 1.36 -5.95
N SER A 97 -6.51 2.10 -5.28
CA SER A 97 -5.41 1.49 -4.54
C SER A 97 -5.91 0.70 -3.32
N ALA A 98 -6.94 1.19 -2.63
CA ALA A 98 -7.55 0.45 -1.53
C ALA A 98 -8.18 -0.85 -2.02
N ARG A 99 -8.94 -0.78 -3.10
CA ARG A 99 -9.57 -1.96 -3.71
C ARG A 99 -8.53 -2.97 -4.18
N TYR A 100 -7.46 -2.50 -4.79
CA TYR A 100 -6.40 -3.38 -5.28
C TYR A 100 -5.69 -4.10 -4.13
N LEU A 101 -5.37 -3.38 -3.06
CA LEU A 101 -4.76 -4.00 -1.87
C LEU A 101 -5.70 -5.03 -1.24
N LEU A 102 -7.00 -4.73 -1.18
CA LEU A 102 -8.01 -5.68 -0.70
C LEU A 102 -8.09 -6.92 -1.57
N MET A 103 -8.01 -6.76 -2.90
CA MET A 103 -7.97 -7.90 -3.83
C MET A 103 -6.78 -8.79 -3.55
N MET A 104 -5.63 -8.20 -3.24
CA MET A 104 -4.42 -8.97 -2.91
C MET A 104 -4.58 -9.69 -1.56
N LEU A 105 -5.17 -9.02 -0.57
CA LEU A 105 -5.50 -9.66 0.72
C LEU A 105 -6.46 -10.83 0.53
N GLU A 106 -7.48 -10.66 -0.31
CA GLU A 106 -8.45 -11.73 -0.59
C GLU A 106 -7.79 -12.91 -1.27
N GLN A 107 -6.94 -12.65 -2.25
CA GLN A 107 -6.30 -13.70 -3.02
C GLN A 107 -5.28 -14.49 -2.20
N PHE A 108 -4.50 -13.84 -1.36
CA PHE A 108 -3.37 -14.48 -0.67
C PHE A 108 -3.62 -14.72 0.81
N GLY A 109 -4.58 -14.05 1.42
CA GLY A 109 -4.97 -14.30 2.82
C GLY A 109 -3.96 -13.87 3.87
N ASP A 110 -2.87 -13.21 3.47
CA ASP A 110 -1.77 -12.81 4.35
C ASP A 110 -1.31 -11.40 4.02
N PRO A 111 -1.15 -10.51 5.00
CA PRO A 111 -0.74 -9.13 4.74
C PRO A 111 0.60 -8.99 4.02
N ALA A 112 1.61 -9.78 4.40
CA ALA A 112 2.93 -9.69 3.77
C ALA A 112 2.87 -10.11 2.31
N LEU A 113 2.13 -11.18 1.99
CA LEU A 113 1.94 -11.63 0.62
C LEU A 113 1.14 -10.62 -0.19
N ALA A 114 0.15 -9.98 0.43
CA ALA A 114 -0.64 -8.94 -0.23
C ALA A 114 0.24 -7.74 -0.62
N LEU A 115 1.14 -7.33 0.26
CA LEU A 115 2.10 -6.25 -0.04
C LEU A 115 3.05 -6.65 -1.17
N ALA A 116 3.55 -7.88 -1.15
CA ALA A 116 4.41 -8.39 -2.22
C ALA A 116 3.67 -8.40 -3.55
N ALA A 117 2.42 -8.85 -3.56
CA ALA A 117 1.60 -8.89 -4.76
C ALA A 117 1.23 -7.49 -5.27
N TYR A 118 0.99 -6.56 -4.35
CA TYR A 118 0.75 -5.16 -4.71
C TYR A 118 1.94 -4.57 -5.46
N ASN A 119 3.17 -4.88 -4.99
CA ASN A 119 4.40 -4.35 -5.57
C ASN A 119 4.83 -5.10 -6.84
N ALA A 120 4.86 -6.43 -6.80
CA ALA A 120 5.42 -7.26 -7.87
C ALA A 120 4.37 -7.82 -8.83
N GLY A 121 3.08 -7.67 -8.50
CA GLY A 121 1.98 -8.29 -9.22
C GLY A 121 1.64 -9.67 -8.65
N PRO A 122 0.36 -10.07 -8.72
CA PRO A 122 -0.07 -11.35 -8.14
C PRO A 122 0.55 -12.56 -8.82
N HIS A 123 0.84 -12.48 -10.12
CA HIS A 123 1.47 -13.59 -10.85
C HIS A 123 2.85 -13.94 -10.30
N ALA A 124 3.65 -12.93 -9.91
CA ALA A 124 4.97 -13.17 -9.35
C ALA A 124 4.90 -13.92 -8.03
N VAL A 125 3.95 -13.52 -7.17
CA VAL A 125 3.73 -14.19 -5.87
C VAL A 125 3.27 -15.63 -6.08
N THR A 126 2.33 -15.84 -6.97
CA THR A 126 1.84 -17.19 -7.30
C THR A 126 2.97 -18.06 -7.86
N ARG A 127 3.75 -17.52 -8.79
CA ARG A 127 4.84 -18.25 -9.44
C ARG A 127 5.90 -18.71 -8.44
N HIS A 128 6.22 -17.86 -7.48
CA HIS A 128 7.25 -18.16 -6.49
C HIS A 128 6.71 -18.83 -5.23
N GLY A 129 5.41 -18.99 -5.12
CA GLY A 129 4.79 -19.63 -3.95
C GLY A 129 4.99 -18.83 -2.65
N GLY A 130 5.19 -17.52 -2.76
CA GLY A 130 5.47 -16.65 -1.63
C GLY A 130 6.03 -15.32 -2.11
N ILE A 131 6.71 -14.60 -1.21
CA ILE A 131 7.35 -13.34 -1.56
C ILE A 131 8.45 -13.63 -2.61
N PRO A 132 8.34 -13.01 -3.80
CA PRO A 132 9.36 -13.25 -4.83
C PRO A 132 10.76 -12.80 -4.36
N PRO A 133 11.83 -13.44 -4.85
CA PRO A 133 13.19 -13.06 -4.46
C PRO A 133 13.67 -11.79 -5.17
N PHE A 134 12.81 -10.79 -5.27
CA PHE A 134 13.13 -9.48 -5.86
C PHE A 134 13.50 -8.53 -4.73
N ARG A 135 14.67 -7.92 -4.83
CA ARG A 135 15.15 -6.99 -3.81
C ARG A 135 14.13 -5.86 -3.57
N GLU A 136 13.57 -5.30 -4.64
CA GLU A 136 12.57 -4.24 -4.53
C GLU A 136 11.35 -4.69 -3.74
N THR A 137 10.82 -5.87 -4.06
CA THR A 137 9.61 -6.39 -3.42
C THR A 137 9.85 -6.74 -1.95
N GLN A 138 10.97 -7.39 -1.65
CA GLN A 138 11.35 -7.71 -0.27
C GLN A 138 11.51 -6.42 0.54
N GLY A 139 12.13 -5.40 -0.05
CA GLY A 139 12.29 -4.10 0.58
C GLY A 139 10.96 -3.39 0.80
N HIS A 140 10.06 -3.48 -0.16
CA HIS A 140 8.71 -2.89 -0.03
C HIS A 140 7.96 -3.51 1.15
N VAL A 141 7.92 -4.84 1.22
CA VAL A 141 7.26 -5.54 2.33
C VAL A 141 7.85 -5.12 3.67
N ALA A 142 9.18 -5.08 3.77
CA ALA A 142 9.87 -4.69 5.00
C ALA A 142 9.56 -3.25 5.40
N ARG A 143 9.58 -2.32 4.43
CA ARG A 143 9.33 -0.90 4.71
C ARG A 143 7.89 -0.65 5.13
N VAL A 144 6.92 -1.24 4.44
CA VAL A 144 5.50 -1.08 4.80
C VAL A 144 5.25 -1.66 6.19
N THR A 145 5.79 -2.84 6.47
CA THR A 145 5.65 -3.46 7.78
C THR A 145 6.21 -2.55 8.89
N ALA A 146 7.39 -1.95 8.67
CA ALA A 146 7.99 -1.03 9.64
C ALA A 146 7.13 0.21 9.86
N VAL A 147 6.60 0.80 8.80
CA VAL A 147 5.70 1.96 8.90
C VAL A 147 4.42 1.58 9.63
N PHE A 148 3.85 0.43 9.31
CA PHE A 148 2.64 -0.06 9.98
C PHE A 148 2.88 -0.20 11.49
N GLN A 149 3.98 -0.80 11.91
CA GLN A 149 4.32 -0.94 13.32
C GLN A 149 4.51 0.41 14.01
N ARG A 150 5.15 1.36 13.33
CA ARG A 150 5.31 2.72 13.86
C ARG A 150 3.94 3.37 14.07
N LEU A 151 3.05 3.29 13.08
CA LEU A 151 1.71 3.89 13.17
C LEU A 151 0.87 3.24 14.27
N ARG A 152 0.98 1.93 14.45
CA ARG A 152 0.32 1.24 15.56
C ARG A 152 0.85 1.72 16.91
N GLY A 153 2.15 1.92 17.03
CA GLY A 153 2.77 2.42 18.23
C GLY A 153 2.30 3.83 18.61
N ASP A 154 2.03 4.66 17.61
CA ASP A 154 1.56 6.03 17.83
C ASP A 154 0.14 6.10 18.39
N LEU A 155 -0.62 5.00 18.35
CA LEU A 155 -1.96 4.93 18.96
C LEU A 155 -1.92 4.58 20.44
N SER A 156 -0.77 4.16 20.95
CA SER A 156 -0.61 3.72 22.34
C SER A 156 -0.37 4.88 23.29
#